data_d65992aff02e0887ac11a32c217151c8
#
_entry.id   d65992aff02e0887ac11a32c217151c8
#
_cell.length_a   1.000
_cell.length_b   1.000
_cell.length_c   1.000
_cell.angle_alpha   90.00
_cell.angle_beta   90.00
_cell.angle_gamma   90.00
#
_symmetry.space_group_name_H-M   'P 1'
#
loop_
_entity.id
_entity.type
_entity.pdbx_description
1 polymer ?
#
loop_
_entity_poly.entity_id
_entity_poly.type
_entity_poly.pdbx_seq_one_letter_code
_entity_poly.pdbx_strand_id
1 'polypeptide(L)'
;MAALNANVLDRVIVSTDDDEIANISQKWGAEVPFMRPSELSNDNSPHVDVLLHAIRWLHENEEYFPEFLMLLQPTSPLRTTEDIEKSFALAIERKADCVISVQESLSHPYTVMQVSEDQKLSEFLMSPKDAGVYQSRQSRTKYYSLNGAIFLFRVDALLKKLMVYPESTFTYVMPEER
;
A
#
# COMPACT_ATOMS: atom_id res chain seq x y z
N MET A 1 11.92 10.79 5.62
CA MET A 1 12.55 11.79 4.70
C MET A 1 11.86 11.82 3.32
N ALA A 2 11.68 10.70 2.60
CA ALA A 2 11.05 10.73 1.27
C ALA A 2 9.67 11.43 1.26
N ALA A 3 8.81 11.11 2.23
CA ALA A 3 7.49 11.73 2.36
C ALA A 3 7.55 13.23 2.66
N LEU A 4 8.44 13.64 3.58
CA LEU A 4 8.60 15.05 3.97
C LEU A 4 9.15 15.94 2.84
N ASN A 5 9.80 15.34 1.86
CA ASN A 5 10.35 16.06 0.69
C ASN A 5 9.40 16.04 -0.51
N ALA A 6 8.27 15.32 -0.42
CA ALA A 6 7.30 15.23 -1.50
C ALA A 6 6.35 16.43 -1.48
N ASN A 7 6.42 17.28 -2.51
CA ASN A 7 5.63 18.51 -2.59
C ASN A 7 4.11 18.29 -2.78
N VAL A 8 3.72 17.06 -3.02
CA VAL A 8 2.31 16.65 -3.20
C VAL A 8 1.62 16.28 -1.89
N LEU A 9 2.36 16.25 -0.78
CA LEU A 9 1.85 15.92 0.54
C LEU A 9 1.80 17.18 1.41
N ASP A 10 0.63 17.58 1.86
CA ASP A 10 0.45 18.71 2.77
C ASP A 10 0.90 18.34 4.19
N ARG A 11 0.66 17.10 4.60
CA ARG A 11 0.95 16.60 5.96
C ARG A 11 1.55 15.20 5.90
N VAL A 12 2.46 14.91 6.82
CA VAL A 12 3.03 13.58 7.04
C VAL A 12 2.77 13.17 8.48
N ILE A 13 1.84 12.25 8.66
CA ILE A 13 1.35 11.81 9.97
C ILE A 13 1.82 10.38 10.23
N VAL A 14 2.33 10.12 11.42
CA VAL A 14 2.65 8.78 11.90
C VAL A 14 1.59 8.36 12.92
N SER A 15 0.90 7.27 12.64
CA SER A 15 -0.04 6.61 13.53
C SER A 15 0.65 5.45 14.22
N THR A 16 0.89 5.57 15.52
CA THR A 16 1.56 4.56 16.35
C THR A 16 0.95 4.56 17.76
N ASP A 17 1.07 3.43 18.45
CA ASP A 17 0.75 3.24 19.86
C ASP A 17 2.00 3.24 20.76
N ASP A 18 3.18 3.39 20.15
CA ASP A 18 4.48 3.36 20.83
C ASP A 18 5.04 4.79 20.98
N ASP A 19 5.31 5.21 22.21
CA ASP A 19 5.82 6.52 22.55
C ASP A 19 7.23 6.78 22.00
N GLU A 20 8.07 5.77 21.89
CA GLU A 20 9.43 5.91 21.34
C GLU A 20 9.35 6.17 19.83
N ILE A 21 8.52 5.41 19.11
CA ILE A 21 8.27 5.63 17.68
C ILE A 21 7.69 7.03 17.45
N ALA A 22 6.73 7.45 18.27
CA ALA A 22 6.15 8.79 18.20
C ALA A 22 7.21 9.89 18.36
N ASN A 23 8.02 9.81 19.42
CA ASN A 23 9.09 10.78 19.70
C ASN A 23 10.15 10.84 18.59
N ILE A 24 10.55 9.68 18.04
CA ILE A 24 11.52 9.62 16.95
C ILE A 24 10.91 10.23 15.67
N SER A 25 9.65 9.92 15.37
CA SER A 25 8.96 10.45 14.19
C SER A 25 8.87 11.97 14.22
N GLN A 26 8.52 12.55 15.38
CA GLN A 26 8.47 14.00 15.58
C GLN A 26 9.85 14.65 15.42
N LYS A 27 10.91 14.04 15.94
CA LYS A 27 12.31 14.53 15.75
C LYS A 27 12.70 14.58 14.27
N TRP A 28 12.16 13.71 13.44
CA TRP A 28 12.39 13.69 12.01
C TRP A 28 11.40 14.55 11.20
N GLY A 29 10.50 15.28 11.88
CA GLY A 29 9.60 16.25 11.27
C GLY A 29 8.24 15.71 10.84
N ALA A 30 7.90 14.48 11.20
CA ALA A 30 6.55 13.98 11.03
C ALA A 30 5.62 14.45 12.15
N GLU A 31 4.34 14.55 11.87
CA GLU A 31 3.32 14.84 12.87
C GLU A 31 2.85 13.55 13.57
N VAL A 32 2.58 13.66 14.87
CA VAL A 32 1.94 12.61 15.66
C VAL A 32 0.83 13.28 16.46
N PRO A 33 -0.31 13.58 15.82
CA PRO A 33 -1.39 14.34 16.46
C PRO A 33 -2.19 13.49 17.46
N PHE A 34 -2.09 12.18 17.38
CA PHE A 34 -2.75 11.21 18.27
C PHE A 34 -1.88 9.98 18.49
N MET A 35 -2.11 9.30 19.60
CA MET A 35 -1.65 7.92 19.78
C MET A 35 -2.73 6.97 19.27
N ARG A 36 -2.30 5.94 18.52
CA ARG A 36 -3.23 4.95 17.98
C ARG A 36 -3.83 4.10 19.11
N PRO A 37 -5.15 3.91 19.15
CA PRO A 37 -5.78 3.04 20.13
C PRO A 37 -5.27 1.59 20.09
N SER A 38 -5.14 0.96 21.25
CA SER A 38 -4.58 -0.39 21.39
C SER A 38 -5.36 -1.45 20.59
N GLU A 39 -6.68 -1.29 20.47
CA GLU A 39 -7.54 -2.15 19.67
C GLU A 39 -7.23 -2.12 18.17
N LEU A 40 -6.58 -1.04 17.69
CA LEU A 40 -6.11 -0.90 16.30
C LEU A 40 -4.62 -1.18 16.14
N SER A 41 -3.95 -1.66 17.19
CA SER A 41 -2.48 -1.83 17.25
C SER A 41 -2.06 -3.28 17.38
N ASN A 42 -2.94 -4.23 17.13
CA ASN A 42 -2.63 -5.66 17.14
C ASN A 42 -2.37 -6.20 15.72
N ASP A 43 -1.73 -7.37 15.63
CA ASP A 43 -1.32 -8.00 14.36
C ASP A 43 -2.47 -8.28 13.40
N ASN A 44 -3.70 -8.37 13.90
CA ASN A 44 -4.89 -8.65 13.10
C ASN A 44 -5.69 -7.38 12.76
N SER A 45 -5.22 -6.18 13.16
CA SER A 45 -5.93 -4.93 12.88
C SER A 45 -5.94 -4.63 11.38
N PRO A 46 -7.13 -4.52 10.75
CA PRO A 46 -7.21 -4.19 9.33
C PRO A 46 -6.63 -2.80 9.05
N HIS A 47 -5.80 -2.69 8.02
CA HIS A 47 -5.22 -1.39 7.62
C HIS A 47 -6.29 -0.31 7.40
N VAL A 48 -7.45 -0.70 6.84
CA VAL A 48 -8.56 0.23 6.59
C VAL A 48 -9.04 0.88 7.88
N ASP A 49 -9.17 0.14 8.98
CA ASP A 49 -9.65 0.68 10.26
C ASP A 49 -8.67 1.70 10.84
N VAL A 50 -7.35 1.46 10.69
CA VAL A 50 -6.32 2.42 11.09
C VAL A 50 -6.40 3.71 10.25
N LEU A 51 -6.63 3.59 8.93
CA LEU A 51 -6.79 4.76 8.06
C LEU A 51 -8.05 5.55 8.40
N LEU A 52 -9.17 4.85 8.62
CA LEU A 52 -10.43 5.47 9.01
C LEU A 52 -10.34 6.17 10.37
N HIS A 53 -9.60 5.60 11.33
CA HIS A 53 -9.33 6.24 12.60
C HIS A 53 -8.60 7.58 12.39
N ALA A 54 -7.52 7.59 11.61
CA ALA A 54 -6.77 8.81 11.32
C ALA A 54 -7.63 9.88 10.65
N ILE A 55 -8.43 9.52 9.64
CA ILE A 55 -9.33 10.44 8.94
C ILE A 55 -10.36 11.04 9.91
N ARG A 56 -11.01 10.20 10.74
CA ARG A 56 -12.02 10.65 11.71
C ARG A 56 -11.40 11.58 12.75
N TRP A 57 -10.26 11.21 13.30
CA TRP A 57 -9.58 12.01 14.30
C TRP A 57 -9.24 13.41 13.77
N LEU A 58 -8.67 13.50 12.56
CA LEU A 58 -8.35 14.77 11.90
C LEU A 58 -9.59 15.63 11.65
N HIS A 59 -10.68 15.00 11.23
CA HIS A 59 -11.94 15.69 11.04
C HIS A 59 -12.51 16.24 12.35
N GLU A 60 -12.57 15.42 13.39
CA GLU A 60 -13.22 15.76 14.67
C GLU A 60 -12.42 16.73 15.52
N ASN A 61 -11.09 16.70 15.45
CA ASN A 61 -10.22 17.49 16.32
C ASN A 61 -9.56 18.69 15.63
N GLU A 62 -9.44 18.66 14.31
CA GLU A 62 -8.73 19.72 13.56
C GLU A 62 -9.57 20.31 12.41
N GLU A 63 -10.79 19.83 12.21
CA GLU A 63 -11.67 20.21 11.08
C GLU A 63 -10.94 20.02 9.72
N TYR A 64 -10.00 19.05 9.65
CA TYR A 64 -9.18 18.79 8.47
C TYR A 64 -9.79 17.66 7.61
N PHE A 65 -10.02 17.96 6.32
CA PHE A 65 -10.67 17.06 5.35
C PHE A 65 -9.71 16.80 4.18
N PRO A 66 -8.85 15.80 4.24
CA PRO A 66 -7.96 15.48 3.13
C PRO A 66 -8.76 14.94 1.92
N GLU A 67 -8.43 15.39 0.73
CA GLU A 67 -8.99 14.81 -0.51
C GLU A 67 -8.39 13.44 -0.79
N PHE A 68 -7.08 13.29 -0.54
CA PHE A 68 -6.34 12.05 -0.71
C PHE A 68 -5.65 11.64 0.59
N LEU A 69 -5.52 10.33 0.78
CA LEU A 69 -4.73 9.73 1.85
C LEU A 69 -3.76 8.73 1.23
N MET A 70 -2.46 8.88 1.56
CA MET A 70 -1.41 7.97 1.12
C MET A 70 -0.87 7.19 2.31
N LEU A 71 -1.07 5.87 2.31
CA LEU A 71 -0.43 4.96 3.27
C LEU A 71 0.95 4.59 2.75
N LEU A 72 1.97 4.89 3.54
CA LEU A 72 3.36 4.60 3.28
C LEU A 72 3.89 3.63 4.35
N GLN A 73 3.94 2.34 4.03
CA GLN A 73 4.40 1.35 5.01
C GLN A 73 5.90 1.50 5.32
N PRO A 74 6.31 1.38 6.59
CA PRO A 74 7.71 1.50 7.01
C PRO A 74 8.59 0.33 6.51
N THR A 75 7.98 -0.78 6.13
CA THR A 75 8.66 -1.96 5.58
C THR A 75 9.25 -1.75 4.18
N SER A 76 9.00 -0.60 3.55
CA SER A 76 9.53 -0.23 2.22
C SER A 76 10.45 1.01 2.33
N PRO A 77 11.63 0.89 2.94
CA PRO A 77 12.51 2.03 3.24
C PRO A 77 13.19 2.62 2.00
N LEU A 78 13.23 1.90 0.89
CA LEU A 78 13.86 2.36 -0.36
C LEU A 78 12.94 3.21 -1.25
N ARG A 79 11.67 3.37 -0.87
CA ARG A 79 10.74 4.28 -1.55
C ARG A 79 11.28 5.70 -1.56
N THR A 80 11.26 6.35 -2.73
CA THR A 80 11.76 7.71 -2.92
C THR A 80 10.63 8.74 -2.96
N THR A 81 11.01 10.02 -2.89
CA THR A 81 10.11 11.15 -3.14
C THR A 81 9.47 11.08 -4.53
N GLU A 82 10.27 10.72 -5.53
CA GLU A 82 9.80 10.58 -6.92
C GLU A 82 8.70 9.51 -7.06
N ASP A 83 8.80 8.38 -6.35
CA ASP A 83 7.78 7.33 -6.35
C ASP A 83 6.45 7.85 -5.79
N ILE A 84 6.51 8.68 -4.73
CA ILE A 84 5.34 9.33 -4.12
C ILE A 84 4.69 10.29 -5.11
N GLU A 85 5.47 11.19 -5.70
CA GLU A 85 4.97 12.20 -6.63
C GLU A 85 4.40 11.59 -7.92
N LYS A 86 5.06 10.56 -8.49
CA LYS A 86 4.56 9.85 -9.67
C LYS A 86 3.27 9.08 -9.41
N SER A 87 3.16 8.44 -8.26
CA SER A 87 1.93 7.73 -7.89
C SER A 87 0.75 8.70 -7.71
N PHE A 88 1.00 9.88 -7.15
CA PHE A 88 0.00 10.93 -7.03
C PHE A 88 -0.39 11.52 -8.39
N ALA A 89 0.59 11.82 -9.24
CA ALA A 89 0.34 12.31 -10.60
C ALA A 89 -0.53 11.32 -11.41
N LEU A 90 -0.27 10.01 -11.27
CA LEU A 90 -1.09 8.97 -11.90
C LEU A 90 -2.53 9.00 -11.38
N ALA A 91 -2.74 9.20 -10.07
CA ALA A 91 -4.08 9.28 -9.49
C ALA A 91 -4.88 10.45 -10.08
N ILE A 92 -4.25 11.61 -10.23
CA ILE A 92 -4.87 12.80 -10.81
C ILE A 92 -5.18 12.59 -12.30
N GLU A 93 -4.20 12.12 -13.08
CA GLU A 93 -4.36 11.87 -14.53
C GLU A 93 -5.50 10.91 -14.83
N ARG A 94 -5.57 9.82 -14.08
CA ARG A 94 -6.55 8.75 -14.27
C ARG A 94 -7.88 8.99 -13.54
N LYS A 95 -7.97 10.03 -12.72
CA LYS A 95 -9.10 10.26 -11.80
C LYS A 95 -9.38 9.01 -10.97
N ALA A 96 -8.31 8.39 -10.47
CA ALA A 96 -8.35 7.11 -9.79
C ALA A 96 -8.99 7.24 -8.40
N ASP A 97 -9.74 6.21 -8.00
CA ASP A 97 -10.18 6.06 -6.60
C ASP A 97 -9.03 5.51 -5.73
N CYS A 98 -8.13 4.75 -6.34
CA CYS A 98 -6.96 4.19 -5.66
C CYS A 98 -5.79 4.02 -6.63
N VAL A 99 -4.57 4.23 -6.14
CA VAL A 99 -3.32 3.85 -6.81
C VAL A 99 -2.49 3.01 -5.86
N ILE A 100 -2.04 1.85 -6.32
CA ILE A 100 -1.25 0.91 -5.53
C ILE A 100 0.09 0.68 -6.22
N SER A 101 1.16 0.68 -5.44
CA SER A 101 2.47 0.31 -5.97
C SER A 101 2.61 -1.20 -6.11
N VAL A 102 3.22 -1.60 -7.21
CA VAL A 102 3.52 -3.00 -7.55
C VAL A 102 4.95 -3.11 -8.08
N GLN A 103 5.49 -4.31 -8.04
CA GLN A 103 6.76 -4.66 -8.70
C GLN A 103 6.55 -5.84 -9.65
N GLU A 104 7.40 -5.99 -10.65
CA GLU A 104 7.37 -7.17 -11.51
C GLU A 104 7.60 -8.44 -10.66
N SER A 105 6.74 -9.43 -10.82
CA SER A 105 6.80 -10.65 -10.01
C SER A 105 7.94 -11.54 -10.47
N LEU A 106 8.81 -11.94 -9.55
CA LEU A 106 9.88 -12.90 -9.79
C LEU A 106 9.35 -14.29 -10.12
N SER A 107 8.17 -14.63 -9.62
CA SER A 107 7.54 -15.93 -9.84
C SER A 107 6.27 -15.76 -10.65
N HIS A 108 6.15 -16.54 -11.71
CA HIS A 108 4.92 -16.60 -12.48
C HIS A 108 3.83 -17.31 -11.67
N PRO A 109 2.56 -16.83 -11.64
CA PRO A 109 1.49 -17.41 -10.83
C PRO A 109 1.32 -18.93 -11.02
N TYR A 110 1.50 -19.42 -12.25
CA TYR A 110 1.40 -20.85 -12.56
C TYR A 110 2.58 -21.69 -12.05
N THR A 111 3.62 -21.08 -11.53
CA THR A 111 4.76 -21.78 -10.91
C THR A 111 4.75 -21.70 -9.39
N VAL A 112 3.73 -21.06 -8.81
CA VAL A 112 3.51 -21.00 -7.37
C VAL A 112 2.68 -22.21 -6.96
N MET A 113 3.24 -23.04 -6.07
CA MET A 113 2.66 -24.30 -5.63
C MET A 113 2.51 -24.28 -4.11
N GLN A 114 1.54 -25.02 -3.62
CA GLN A 114 1.40 -25.30 -2.20
C GLN A 114 2.08 -26.62 -1.86
N VAL A 115 2.79 -26.65 -0.76
CA VAL A 115 3.41 -27.87 -0.20
C VAL A 115 2.75 -28.19 1.13
N SER A 116 2.21 -29.42 1.26
CA SER A 116 1.59 -29.90 2.49
C SER A 116 2.65 -30.34 3.53
N GLU A 117 2.23 -30.58 4.78
CA GLU A 117 3.13 -31.01 5.85
C GLU A 117 3.85 -32.32 5.54
N ASP A 118 3.23 -33.23 4.79
CA ASP A 118 3.81 -34.49 4.31
C ASP A 118 4.63 -34.33 3.03
N GLN A 119 5.01 -33.09 2.70
CA GLN A 119 5.85 -32.72 1.53
C GLN A 119 5.23 -33.04 0.17
N LYS A 120 3.93 -33.21 0.10
CA LYS A 120 3.22 -33.32 -1.18
C LYS A 120 3.05 -31.97 -1.83
N LEU A 121 3.34 -31.94 -3.14
CA LEU A 121 3.07 -30.80 -3.99
C LEU A 121 1.58 -30.79 -4.39
N SER A 122 0.92 -29.64 -4.22
CA SER A 122 -0.41 -29.39 -4.74
C SER A 122 -0.45 -28.11 -5.58
N GLU A 123 -1.32 -28.08 -6.57
CA GLU A 123 -1.54 -26.89 -7.40
C GLU A 123 -2.29 -25.83 -6.59
N PHE A 124 -1.81 -24.57 -6.67
CA PHE A 124 -2.39 -23.48 -5.88
C PHE A 124 -3.46 -22.70 -6.63
N LEU A 125 -3.24 -22.33 -7.90
CA LEU A 125 -4.14 -21.43 -8.64
C LEU A 125 -4.83 -22.06 -9.84
N MET A 126 -4.13 -22.84 -10.65
CA MET A 126 -4.68 -23.45 -11.86
C MET A 126 -3.88 -24.68 -12.27
N SER A 127 -4.55 -25.66 -12.90
CA SER A 127 -3.85 -26.78 -13.49
C SER A 127 -2.89 -26.31 -14.58
N PRO A 128 -1.62 -26.77 -14.58
CA PRO A 128 -0.65 -26.50 -15.64
C PRO A 128 -1.18 -26.88 -17.05
N LYS A 129 -2.12 -27.79 -17.13
CA LYS A 129 -2.70 -28.26 -18.41
C LYS A 129 -3.48 -27.17 -19.14
N ASP A 130 -4.09 -26.23 -18.39
CA ASP A 130 -4.94 -25.19 -18.95
C ASP A 130 -4.20 -23.86 -19.16
N ALA A 131 -2.97 -23.74 -18.62
CA ALA A 131 -2.29 -22.46 -18.47
C ALA A 131 -1.15 -22.21 -19.46
N GLY A 132 -0.89 -23.12 -20.40
CA GLY A 132 0.25 -22.96 -21.33
C GLY A 132 1.61 -22.84 -20.64
N VAL A 133 1.77 -23.46 -19.45
CA VAL A 133 2.97 -23.38 -18.57
C VAL A 133 4.26 -23.76 -19.28
N TYR A 134 4.16 -24.47 -20.39
CA TYR A 134 5.30 -24.87 -21.22
C TYR A 134 5.73 -23.79 -22.23
N GLN A 135 5.12 -22.61 -22.21
CA GLN A 135 5.60 -21.49 -23.01
C GLN A 135 6.96 -21.02 -22.51
N SER A 136 7.85 -20.66 -23.43
CA SER A 136 9.17 -20.13 -23.07
C SER A 136 9.03 -18.91 -22.15
N ARG A 137 9.98 -18.69 -21.24
CA ARG A 137 9.97 -17.52 -20.32
C ARG A 137 9.79 -16.20 -21.07
N GLN A 138 10.30 -16.10 -22.30
CA GLN A 138 10.25 -14.91 -23.15
C GLN A 138 8.86 -14.59 -23.73
N SER A 139 7.95 -15.57 -23.80
CA SER A 139 6.59 -15.41 -24.32
C SER A 139 5.51 -15.27 -23.23
N ARG A 140 5.92 -15.28 -21.95
CA ARG A 140 4.97 -15.20 -20.83
C ARG A 140 4.51 -13.76 -20.61
N THR A 141 3.23 -13.58 -20.34
CA THR A 141 2.68 -12.32 -19.85
C THR A 141 3.38 -11.93 -18.55
N LYS A 142 3.73 -10.66 -18.42
CA LYS A 142 4.27 -10.13 -17.17
C LYS A 142 3.19 -10.08 -16.10
N TYR A 143 3.56 -10.51 -14.91
CA TYR A 143 2.73 -10.40 -13.72
C TYR A 143 3.40 -9.50 -12.70
N TYR A 144 2.59 -8.90 -11.84
CA TYR A 144 3.05 -7.95 -10.84
C TYR A 144 2.58 -8.40 -9.46
N SER A 145 3.42 -8.19 -8.46
CA SER A 145 3.12 -8.43 -7.05
C SER A 145 2.95 -7.11 -6.32
N LEU A 146 2.06 -7.07 -5.35
CA LEU A 146 1.99 -5.95 -4.40
C LEU A 146 3.30 -5.89 -3.63
N ASN A 147 3.90 -4.70 -3.53
CA ASN A 147 5.13 -4.50 -2.77
C ASN A 147 4.91 -3.75 -1.43
N GLY A 148 3.68 -3.31 -1.17
CA GLY A 148 3.32 -2.64 0.09
C GLY A 148 3.87 -1.22 0.25
N ALA A 149 4.56 -0.69 -0.74
CA ALA A 149 5.26 0.58 -0.58
C ALA A 149 4.33 1.80 -0.58
N ILE A 150 3.33 1.83 -1.47
CA ILE A 150 2.40 2.96 -1.62
C ILE A 150 0.98 2.43 -1.82
N PHE A 151 0.05 2.95 -1.00
CA PHE A 151 -1.39 2.84 -1.23
C PHE A 151 -1.96 4.26 -1.14
N LEU A 152 -2.38 4.81 -2.26
CA LEU A 152 -2.99 6.13 -2.36
C LEU A 152 -4.49 5.96 -2.58
N PHE A 153 -5.29 6.59 -1.73
CA PHE A 153 -6.75 6.54 -1.78
C PHE A 153 -7.33 7.92 -1.94
N ARG A 154 -8.35 8.05 -2.76
CA ARG A 154 -9.26 9.17 -2.66
C ARG A 154 -10.19 8.93 -1.47
N VAL A 155 -10.21 9.87 -0.52
CA VAL A 155 -10.85 9.67 0.78
C VAL A 155 -12.35 9.42 0.66
N ASP A 156 -13.06 10.12 -0.24
CA ASP A 156 -14.48 9.91 -0.45
C ASP A 156 -14.81 8.50 -0.97
N ALA A 157 -13.95 7.91 -1.80
CA ALA A 157 -14.09 6.55 -2.30
C ALA A 157 -13.79 5.52 -1.19
N LEU A 158 -12.77 5.76 -0.39
CA LEU A 158 -12.42 4.91 0.75
C LEU A 158 -13.57 4.86 1.77
N LEU A 159 -14.14 6.03 2.13
CA LEU A 159 -15.23 6.13 3.08
C LEU A 159 -16.53 5.46 2.59
N LYS A 160 -16.81 5.51 1.28
CA LYS A 160 -18.04 4.92 0.70
C LYS A 160 -17.94 3.40 0.56
N LYS A 161 -16.78 2.89 0.16
CA LYS A 161 -16.64 1.50 -0.25
C LYS A 161 -16.03 0.61 0.83
N LEU A 162 -15.30 1.18 1.79
CA LEU A 162 -14.55 0.47 2.85
C LEU A 162 -13.67 -0.67 2.29
N MET A 163 -13.18 -0.51 1.07
CA MET A 163 -12.41 -1.50 0.33
C MET A 163 -11.02 -1.00 0.00
N VAL A 164 -10.04 -1.86 0.18
CA VAL A 164 -8.64 -1.57 -0.21
C VAL A 164 -8.47 -1.48 -1.73
N TYR A 165 -9.33 -2.15 -2.50
CA TYR A 165 -9.27 -2.20 -3.97
C TYR A 165 -10.62 -1.84 -4.59
N PRO A 166 -10.96 -0.55 -4.73
CA PRO A 166 -12.14 -0.13 -5.49
C PRO A 166 -11.99 -0.44 -6.99
N GLU A 167 -13.09 -0.40 -7.75
CA GLU A 167 -13.07 -0.71 -9.19
C GLU A 167 -12.12 0.18 -10.00
N SER A 168 -12.03 1.47 -9.64
CA SER A 168 -11.08 2.43 -10.25
C SER A 168 -9.73 2.41 -9.54
N THR A 169 -9.10 1.21 -9.46
CA THR A 169 -7.75 1.04 -8.93
C THR A 169 -6.74 0.94 -10.06
N PHE A 170 -5.72 1.80 -10.02
CA PHE A 170 -4.59 1.79 -10.95
C PHE A 170 -3.31 1.36 -10.23
N THR A 171 -2.31 0.94 -11.00
CA THR A 171 -1.04 0.47 -10.44
C THR A 171 0.11 1.38 -10.85
N TYR A 172 0.92 1.77 -9.87
CA TYR A 172 2.22 2.38 -10.09
C TYR A 172 3.28 1.28 -10.05
N VAL A 173 3.91 1.01 -11.19
CA VAL A 173 4.99 0.01 -11.28
C VAL A 173 6.28 0.64 -10.78
N MET A 174 6.75 0.17 -9.64
CA MET A 174 8.01 0.62 -9.05
C MET A 174 9.20 -0.05 -9.74
N PRO A 175 10.35 0.65 -9.85
CA PRO A 175 11.61 0.06 -10.28
C PRO A 175 12.03 -1.12 -9.38
N GLU A 176 12.79 -2.08 -9.95
CA GLU A 176 13.20 -3.31 -9.24
C GLU A 176 14.08 -3.03 -8.01
N GLU A 177 14.82 -1.93 -8.04
CA GLU A 177 15.72 -1.52 -6.95
C GLU A 177 15.04 -0.82 -5.77
N ARG A 178 13.70 -0.73 -5.73
CA ARG A 178 12.91 -0.06 -4.68
C ARG A 178 12.36 -1.02 -3.65
#